data_ad1ea99ada3c2bede83193991f9201f6
#
_entry.id   ad1ea99ada3c2bede83193991f9201f6
#
_cell.length_a   1.000
_cell.length_b   1.000
_cell.length_c   1.000
_cell.angle_alpha   90.00
_cell.angle_beta   90.00
_cell.angle_gamma   90.00
#
_symmetry.space_group_name_H-M   'P 1'
#
loop_
_entity.id
_entity.type
_entity.pdbx_description
1 polymer ?
#
loop_
_entity_poly.entity_id
_entity_poly.type
_entity_poly.pdbx_seq_one_letter_code
_entity_poly.pdbx_strand_id
1 'polypeptide(L)'
;MQQFVSPYICHVLICTNDRHGERKACADGESAKLREQLKEAVYQRSYLKGRVRVSATGCLGLCAQGPNVLLYPQSIWFSGVTPADLSRLLEAIEGAAAAPVA
;
A
#
# COMPACT_ATOMS: atom_id res chain seq x y z
N MET A 1 -11.20 -15.52 20.95
CA MET A 1 -10.33 -15.08 19.82
C MET A 1 -10.38 -16.13 18.72
N GLN A 2 -10.46 -15.71 17.47
CA GLN A 2 -10.45 -16.60 16.33
C GLN A 2 -9.19 -16.36 15.50
N GLN A 3 -8.71 -17.39 14.84
CA GLN A 3 -7.54 -17.30 13.97
C GLN A 3 -7.90 -17.89 12.61
N PHE A 4 -7.58 -17.14 11.54
CA PHE A 4 -7.82 -17.58 10.17
C PHE A 4 -6.80 -16.94 9.24
N VAL A 5 -6.65 -17.50 8.04
CA VAL A 5 -5.76 -16.96 7.02
C VAL A 5 -6.45 -15.73 6.39
N SER A 6 -5.69 -14.65 6.16
CA SER A 6 -6.24 -13.46 5.52
C SER A 6 -6.88 -13.83 4.17
N PRO A 7 -8.10 -13.31 3.88
CA PRO A 7 -8.76 -13.58 2.61
C PRO A 7 -8.13 -12.82 1.43
N TYR A 8 -7.21 -11.88 1.69
CA TYR A 8 -6.63 -11.07 0.63
C TYR A 8 -5.34 -11.69 0.12
N ILE A 9 -5.22 -11.78 -1.20
CA ILE A 9 -4.01 -12.28 -1.85
C ILE A 9 -2.88 -11.26 -1.75
N CYS A 10 -3.24 -9.97 -1.65
CA CYS A 10 -2.29 -8.90 -1.42
C CYS A 10 -2.99 -7.81 -0.59
N HIS A 11 -2.40 -7.44 0.53
CA HIS A 11 -2.86 -6.32 1.34
C HIS A 11 -1.83 -5.20 1.21
N VAL A 12 -2.23 -4.08 0.61
CA VAL A 12 -1.37 -2.92 0.39
C VAL A 12 -1.57 -1.96 1.55
N LEU A 13 -0.50 -1.66 2.25
CA LEU A 13 -0.52 -0.76 3.41
C LEU A 13 0.24 0.51 3.05
N ILE A 14 -0.44 1.64 3.12
CA ILE A 14 0.14 2.95 2.80
C ILE A 14 0.16 3.80 4.05
N CYS A 15 1.35 4.19 4.50
CA CYS A 15 1.48 5.04 5.67
C CYS A 15 1.00 6.45 5.34
N THR A 16 0.00 6.91 6.07
CA THR A 16 -0.55 8.26 5.93
C THR A 16 -0.32 9.09 7.18
N ASN A 17 0.62 8.68 8.02
CA ASN A 17 0.92 9.37 9.26
C ASN A 17 1.39 10.79 8.99
N ASP A 18 0.78 11.76 9.68
CA ASP A 18 1.11 13.18 9.60
C ASP A 18 1.70 13.63 10.92
N ARG A 19 2.90 14.22 10.89
CA ARG A 19 3.60 14.72 12.07
C ARG A 19 3.50 16.24 12.21
N HIS A 20 2.59 16.86 11.45
CA HIS A 20 2.30 18.31 11.51
C HIS A 20 3.55 19.19 11.34
N GLY A 21 4.49 18.73 10.50
CA GLY A 21 5.69 19.49 10.18
C GLY A 21 6.83 19.39 11.19
N GLU A 22 6.64 18.70 12.31
CA GLU A 22 7.71 18.55 13.32
C GLU A 22 8.89 17.75 12.79
N ARG A 23 8.63 16.80 11.90
CA ARG A 23 9.63 16.08 11.13
C ARG A 23 8.96 15.40 9.95
N LYS A 24 9.76 14.92 9.01
CA LYS A 24 9.23 14.29 7.82
C LYS A 24 8.31 13.12 8.18
N ALA A 25 7.11 13.13 7.59
CA ALA A 25 6.14 12.06 7.74
C ALA A 25 5.66 11.60 6.35
N CYS A 26 5.04 10.43 6.29
CA CYS A 26 4.59 9.88 5.00
C CYS A 26 3.54 10.76 4.32
N ALA A 27 2.69 11.45 5.10
CA ALA A 27 1.69 12.34 4.53
C ALA A 27 2.29 13.53 3.79
N ASP A 28 3.53 13.92 4.11
CA ASP A 28 4.23 15.02 3.42
C ASP A 28 4.45 14.72 1.94
N GLY A 29 4.47 13.44 1.53
CA GLY A 29 4.60 13.02 0.14
C GLY A 29 3.27 12.74 -0.54
N GLU A 30 2.17 13.29 -0.01
CA GLU A 30 0.82 13.10 -0.56
C GLU A 30 0.36 11.64 -0.50
N SER A 31 0.76 10.90 0.53
CA SER A 31 0.43 9.48 0.65
C SER A 31 -1.07 9.22 0.76
N ALA A 32 -1.83 10.14 1.37
CA ALA A 32 -3.28 10.02 1.44
C ALA A 32 -3.91 10.04 0.05
N LYS A 33 -3.43 10.94 -0.82
CA LYS A 33 -3.88 11.03 -2.20
C LYS A 33 -3.48 9.77 -2.99
N LEU A 34 -2.27 9.30 -2.77
CA LEU A 34 -1.78 8.06 -3.39
C LEU A 34 -2.67 6.88 -3.00
N ARG A 35 -3.03 6.79 -1.73
CA ARG A 35 -3.90 5.72 -1.23
C ARG A 35 -5.26 5.75 -1.94
N GLU A 36 -5.87 6.93 -2.09
CA GLU A 36 -7.15 7.06 -2.77
C GLU A 36 -7.04 6.66 -4.24
N GLN A 37 -6.00 7.12 -4.93
CA GLN A 37 -5.79 6.80 -6.33
C GLN A 37 -5.55 5.30 -6.54
N LEU A 38 -4.76 4.68 -5.67
CA LEU A 38 -4.44 3.27 -5.76
C LEU A 38 -5.67 2.40 -5.46
N LYS A 39 -6.45 2.78 -4.45
CA LYS A 39 -7.69 2.10 -4.09
C LYS A 39 -8.67 2.11 -5.27
N GLU A 40 -8.85 3.26 -5.91
CA GLU A 40 -9.73 3.40 -7.05
C GLU A 40 -9.24 2.55 -8.24
N ALA A 41 -7.95 2.58 -8.51
CA ALA A 41 -7.37 1.80 -9.61
C ALA A 41 -7.56 0.30 -9.40
N VAL A 42 -7.39 -0.18 -8.18
CA VAL A 42 -7.62 -1.59 -7.82
C VAL A 42 -9.09 -1.95 -7.97
N TYR A 43 -9.97 -1.07 -7.49
CA TYR A 43 -11.41 -1.30 -7.55
C TYR A 43 -11.92 -1.43 -8.98
N GLN A 44 -11.35 -0.67 -9.91
CA GLN A 44 -11.75 -0.70 -11.32
C GLN A 44 -11.30 -1.96 -12.05
N ARG A 45 -10.40 -2.76 -11.46
CA ARG A 45 -9.91 -3.99 -12.06
C ARG A 45 -10.67 -5.18 -11.46
N SER A 46 -11.57 -5.78 -12.24
CA SER A 46 -12.43 -6.87 -11.75
C SER A 46 -11.65 -8.05 -11.18
N TYR A 47 -10.48 -8.34 -11.75
CA TYR A 47 -9.65 -9.46 -11.29
C TYR A 47 -8.89 -9.17 -9.99
N LEU A 48 -8.83 -7.92 -9.56
CA LEU A 48 -8.22 -7.53 -8.29
C LEU A 48 -9.25 -7.20 -7.22
N LYS A 49 -10.43 -6.77 -7.64
CA LYS A 49 -11.49 -6.37 -6.71
C LYS A 49 -11.86 -7.53 -5.78
N GLY A 50 -11.86 -7.26 -4.48
CA GLY A 50 -12.18 -8.28 -3.48
C GLY A 50 -11.02 -9.20 -3.12
N ARG A 51 -9.93 -9.19 -3.89
CA ARG A 51 -8.74 -10.00 -3.64
C ARG A 51 -7.57 -9.18 -3.13
N VAL A 52 -7.57 -7.90 -3.43
CA VAL A 52 -6.54 -6.95 -3.02
C VAL A 52 -7.21 -5.88 -2.16
N ARG A 53 -6.64 -5.59 -1.02
CA ARG A 53 -7.11 -4.52 -0.16
C ARG A 53 -6.05 -3.43 -0.06
N VAL A 54 -6.48 -2.17 -0.20
CA VAL A 54 -5.62 -1.01 -0.04
C VAL A 54 -6.06 -0.27 1.22
N SER A 55 -5.18 -0.15 2.19
CA SER A 55 -5.49 0.47 3.48
C SER A 55 -4.49 1.56 3.82
N ALA A 56 -4.99 2.62 4.47
CA ALA A 56 -4.15 3.60 5.12
C ALA A 56 -3.71 3.04 6.47
N THR A 57 -2.52 3.37 6.90
CA THR A 57 -2.00 2.94 8.19
C THR A 57 -1.26 4.08 8.87
N GLY A 58 -0.99 3.94 10.16
CA GLY A 58 -0.12 4.84 10.89
C GLY A 58 1.35 4.61 10.58
N CYS A 59 2.22 5.15 11.42
CA CYS A 59 3.67 5.04 11.20
C CYS A 59 4.13 3.58 11.16
N LEU A 60 4.93 3.26 10.13
CA LEU A 60 5.49 1.93 9.93
C LEU A 60 6.96 1.85 10.35
N GLY A 61 7.49 2.91 10.95
CA GLY A 61 8.84 2.94 11.50
C GLY A 61 9.90 3.60 10.64
N LEU A 62 9.62 3.84 9.36
CA LEU A 62 10.59 4.45 8.43
C LEU A 62 10.06 5.75 7.81
N CYS A 63 9.38 6.58 8.61
CA CYS A 63 8.77 7.81 8.09
C CYS A 63 9.78 8.78 7.48
N ALA A 64 11.03 8.78 7.96
CA ALA A 64 12.08 9.62 7.37
C ALA A 64 12.43 9.23 5.94
N GLN A 65 12.11 8.00 5.54
CA GLN A 65 12.34 7.47 4.20
C GLN A 65 11.03 7.36 3.40
N GLY A 66 9.92 7.82 4.00
CA GLY A 66 8.61 7.74 3.38
C GLY A 66 8.44 8.70 2.20
N PRO A 67 7.28 8.64 1.57
CA PRO A 67 6.15 7.75 1.90
C PRO A 67 6.45 6.28 1.70
N ASN A 68 5.91 5.44 2.59
CA ASN A 68 6.13 4.00 2.56
C ASN A 68 4.88 3.26 2.11
N VAL A 69 5.07 2.25 1.27
CA VAL A 69 4.02 1.34 0.82
C VAL A 69 4.52 -0.08 0.99
N LEU A 70 3.73 -0.91 1.65
CA LEU A 70 4.07 -2.30 1.94
C LEU A 70 3.05 -3.24 1.32
N LEU A 71 3.53 -4.36 0.78
CA LEU A 71 2.68 -5.44 0.26
C LEU A 71 2.85 -6.68 1.11
N TYR A 72 1.76 -7.23 1.61
CA TYR A 72 1.74 -8.49 2.37
C TYR A 72 0.69 -9.44 1.80
N PRO A 73 0.92 -10.74 1.83
CA PRO A 73 2.01 -11.46 2.51
C PRO A 73 3.36 -11.48 1.77
N GLN A 74 3.48 -10.75 0.66
CA GLN A 74 4.69 -10.75 -0.16
C GLN A 74 5.91 -10.15 0.56
N SER A 75 5.68 -9.33 1.59
CA SER A 75 6.74 -8.66 2.37
C SER A 75 7.62 -7.75 1.53
N ILE A 76 7.00 -7.01 0.62
CA ILE A 76 7.69 -6.03 -0.23
C ILE A 76 7.49 -4.63 0.37
N TRP A 77 8.57 -3.87 0.46
CA TRP A 77 8.55 -2.51 1.01
C TRP A 77 9.06 -1.52 -0.03
N PHE A 78 8.23 -0.53 -0.36
CA PHE A 78 8.61 0.60 -1.20
C PHE A 78 8.75 1.84 -0.34
N SER A 79 9.81 2.62 -0.51
CA SER A 79 10.01 3.89 0.21
C SER A 79 10.19 5.02 -0.79
N GLY A 80 9.98 6.25 -0.33
CA GLY A 80 10.08 7.42 -1.20
C GLY A 80 9.05 7.43 -2.32
N VAL A 81 7.88 6.83 -2.08
CA VAL A 81 6.84 6.67 -3.11
C VAL A 81 6.11 7.99 -3.33
N THR A 82 5.83 8.31 -4.60
CA THR A 82 5.08 9.49 -4.99
C THR A 82 3.89 9.07 -5.87
N PRO A 83 2.90 9.96 -6.10
CA PRO A 83 1.81 9.63 -7.02
C PRO A 83 2.28 9.27 -8.44
N ALA A 84 3.46 9.73 -8.84
CA ALA A 84 4.05 9.36 -10.14
C ALA A 84 4.40 7.87 -10.23
N ASP A 85 4.51 7.19 -9.09
CA ASP A 85 4.84 5.77 -9.03
C ASP A 85 3.61 4.85 -9.11
N LEU A 86 2.42 5.41 -9.31
CA LEU A 86 1.16 4.66 -9.29
C LEU A 86 1.18 3.45 -10.24
N SER A 87 1.62 3.64 -11.47
CA SER A 87 1.68 2.57 -12.47
C SER A 87 2.61 1.44 -12.04
N ARG A 88 3.74 1.81 -11.47
CA ARG A 88 4.74 0.84 -10.98
C ARG A 88 4.20 0.02 -9.80
N LEU A 89 3.49 0.70 -8.90
CA LEU A 89 2.83 0.01 -7.77
C LEU A 89 1.77 -0.97 -8.27
N LEU A 90 0.98 -0.56 -9.25
CA LEU A 90 -0.04 -1.43 -9.84
C LEU A 90 0.57 -2.67 -10.48
N GLU A 91 1.69 -2.53 -11.19
CA GLU A 91 2.41 -3.68 -11.75
C GLU A 91 2.86 -4.64 -10.66
N ALA A 92 3.38 -4.13 -9.54
CA ALA A 92 3.82 -4.96 -8.43
C ALA A 92 2.63 -5.69 -7.79
N ILE A 93 1.49 -5.01 -7.64
CA ILE A 93 0.28 -5.59 -7.07
C ILE A 93 -0.27 -6.69 -8.00
N GLU A 94 -0.32 -6.43 -9.29
CA GLU A 94 -0.79 -7.40 -10.27
C GLU A 94 0.12 -8.64 -10.30
N GLY A 95 1.42 -8.44 -10.22
CA GLY A 95 2.38 -9.54 -10.12
C GLY A 95 2.19 -10.37 -8.86
N ALA A 96 1.96 -9.71 -7.72
CA ALA A 96 1.71 -10.38 -6.46
C ALA A 96 0.39 -11.17 -6.50
N ALA A 97 -0.66 -10.61 -7.12
CA ALA A 97 -1.95 -11.25 -7.22
C ALA A 97 -1.95 -12.43 -8.20
N ALA A 98 -1.09 -12.40 -9.20
CA ALA A 98 -0.96 -13.47 -10.20
C ALA A 98 -0.08 -14.62 -9.70
N ALA A 99 0.85 -14.34 -8.77
CA ALA A 99 1.78 -15.35 -8.28
C ALA A 99 1.06 -16.33 -7.36
N PRO A 100 1.36 -17.63 -7.44
CA PRO A 100 0.81 -18.58 -6.48
C PRO A 100 1.32 -18.25 -5.08
N VAL A 101 0.43 -18.32 -4.10
CA VAL A 101 0.79 -18.12 -2.70
C VAL A 101 1.44 -19.40 -2.21
N ALA A 102 2.70 -19.30 -1.87
CA ALA A 102 3.44 -20.46 -1.37
C ALA A 102 3.08 -20.77 0.09
#